data_14da7cb954be9d6de53f1c55f4ddcfbd
#
_entry.id   14da7cb954be9d6de53f1c55f4ddcfbd
#
_cell.length_a   1.000
_cell.length_b   1.000
_cell.length_c   1.000
_cell.angle_alpha   90.00
_cell.angle_beta   90.00
_cell.angle_gamma   90.00
#
_symmetry.space_group_name_H-M   'P 1'
#
loop_
_entity.id
_entity.type
_entity.pdbx_description
1 polymer ?
#
loop_
_entity_poly.entity_id
_entity_poly.type
_entity_poly.pdbx_seq_one_letter_code
_entity_poly.pdbx_strand_id
1 'polypeptide(L)'
;VITHQHHDLFIESCSVRQLAEHIPTPFYAYSQGMIQHQAAAYQAMAATFPDAMVCYAVKANNHPAILSLLAEEGLGADVVSGYELRQALAAGIPPQKIVFSGVGKTVEEINLALHHRIAQINVESLAELDVIQTLAAAFGHPARIALRINPNVDAKTHAKITTGKEENKFGVPLSDLPAVIHRVQSSPHLHWQGLAVHIGSQILTLAPYQAAYAFVMQVVRDLAGHGIVIDHLDLGGGIGIAYHQGPEFTLADYGAMIKATLGDWSGKVIFEPGRFIVGAAGILVTEVLYIKETQKKRFAIVNAAMTDLIRPALYDAVHRIVPVHQSDAPPQPYDVVGPVCETGDILGRDVLLPPLH
;
A
#
# COMPACT_ATOMS: atom_id res chain seq x y z
N VAL A 1 3.00 -17.17 11.85
CA VAL A 1 3.11 -16.38 13.09
C VAL A 1 4.58 -16.17 13.42
N ILE A 2 4.92 -14.97 13.88
CA ILE A 2 6.28 -14.61 14.32
C ILE A 2 6.26 -14.60 15.85
N THR A 3 6.97 -15.52 16.48
CA THR A 3 6.90 -15.72 17.94
C THR A 3 8.15 -16.38 18.49
N HIS A 4 8.46 -16.14 19.80
CA HIS A 4 9.49 -16.89 20.48
C HIS A 4 8.94 -18.24 20.97
N GLN A 5 9.72 -19.30 20.74
CA GLN A 5 9.47 -20.66 21.22
C GLN A 5 10.80 -21.18 21.81
N HIS A 6 10.76 -21.66 23.05
CA HIS A 6 11.96 -22.13 23.75
C HIS A 6 13.14 -21.14 23.69
N HIS A 7 12.85 -19.85 23.93
CA HIS A 7 13.78 -18.71 23.88
C HIS A 7 14.27 -18.30 22.47
N ASP A 8 14.03 -19.05 21.40
CA ASP A 8 14.40 -18.66 20.04
C ASP A 8 13.22 -18.08 19.27
N LEU A 9 13.51 -17.12 18.38
CA LEU A 9 12.52 -16.52 17.49
C LEU A 9 12.25 -17.45 16.31
N PHE A 10 10.96 -17.65 16.04
CA PHE A 10 10.47 -18.42 14.90
C PHE A 10 9.60 -17.56 13.99
N ILE A 11 9.69 -17.79 12.69
CA ILE A 11 8.72 -17.39 11.69
C ILE A 11 8.05 -18.67 11.17
N GLU A 12 6.75 -18.83 11.48
CA GLU A 12 6.03 -20.10 11.32
C GLU A 12 6.74 -21.27 12.04
N SER A 13 7.22 -22.25 11.30
CA SER A 13 8.00 -23.39 11.82
C SER A 13 9.51 -23.22 11.67
N CYS A 14 9.99 -22.11 11.07
CA CYS A 14 11.39 -21.89 10.78
C CYS A 14 12.06 -21.12 11.94
N SER A 15 13.13 -21.65 12.49
CA SER A 15 13.99 -20.93 13.45
C SER A 15 14.74 -19.81 12.73
N VAL A 16 14.60 -18.57 13.20
CA VAL A 16 15.32 -17.41 12.64
C VAL A 16 16.82 -17.56 12.81
N ARG A 17 17.27 -18.19 13.93
CA ARG A 17 18.69 -18.51 14.14
C ARG A 17 19.22 -19.42 13.04
N GLN A 18 18.52 -20.53 12.75
CA GLN A 18 18.92 -21.45 11.68
C GLN A 18 18.92 -20.79 10.31
N LEU A 19 17.96 -19.91 10.03
CA LEU A 19 17.98 -19.13 8.80
C LEU A 19 19.23 -18.26 8.68
N ALA A 20 19.64 -17.59 9.77
CA ALA A 20 20.83 -16.73 9.78
C ALA A 20 22.16 -17.52 9.68
N GLU A 21 22.18 -18.82 10.01
CA GLU A 21 23.33 -19.69 9.77
C GLU A 21 23.55 -20.02 8.28
N HIS A 22 22.50 -19.94 7.46
CA HIS A 22 22.51 -20.31 6.05
C HIS A 22 22.38 -19.12 5.09
N ILE A 23 21.78 -18.02 5.54
CA ILE A 23 21.51 -16.83 4.74
C ILE A 23 22.29 -15.66 5.37
N PRO A 24 23.22 -15.03 4.65
CA PRO A 24 23.93 -13.86 5.15
C PRO A 24 22.97 -12.75 5.57
N THR A 25 23.18 -12.19 6.76
CA THR A 25 22.47 -10.99 7.23
C THR A 25 23.04 -9.71 6.56
N PRO A 26 22.25 -8.64 6.36
CA PRO A 26 20.83 -8.56 6.67
C PRO A 26 19.94 -9.22 5.60
N PHE A 27 18.81 -9.76 6.02
CA PHE A 27 17.81 -10.28 5.08
C PHE A 27 16.39 -10.05 5.59
N TYR A 28 15.43 -10.00 4.69
CA TYR A 28 14.01 -10.03 5.02
C TYR A 28 13.46 -11.46 4.97
N ALA A 29 12.69 -11.84 5.98
CA ALA A 29 11.92 -13.07 5.97
C ALA A 29 10.42 -12.75 6.08
N TYR A 30 9.60 -13.42 5.27
CA TYR A 30 8.15 -13.23 5.25
C TYR A 30 7.41 -14.53 5.55
N SER A 31 6.37 -14.45 6.37
CA SER A 31 5.44 -15.55 6.64
C SER A 31 4.42 -15.64 5.52
N GLN A 32 4.44 -16.74 4.77
CA GLN A 32 3.46 -17.04 3.72
C GLN A 32 2.06 -17.14 4.32
N GLY A 33 1.90 -17.88 5.42
CA GLY A 33 0.61 -18.08 6.06
C GLY A 33 -0.01 -16.79 6.60
N MET A 34 0.82 -15.82 7.07
CA MET A 34 0.31 -14.52 7.49
C MET A 34 -0.17 -13.68 6.30
N ILE A 35 0.56 -13.71 5.17
CA ILE A 35 0.15 -13.01 3.94
C ILE A 35 -1.19 -13.58 3.46
N GLN A 36 -1.31 -14.91 3.37
CA GLN A 36 -2.53 -15.59 2.95
C GLN A 36 -3.71 -15.27 3.89
N HIS A 37 -3.48 -15.32 5.20
CA HIS A 37 -4.49 -14.98 6.19
C HIS A 37 -5.03 -13.55 6.02
N GLN A 38 -4.14 -12.57 5.84
CA GLN A 38 -4.52 -11.18 5.64
C GLN A 38 -5.24 -10.95 4.31
N ALA A 39 -4.78 -11.61 3.24
CA ALA A 39 -5.43 -11.58 1.93
C ALA A 39 -6.85 -12.15 2.01
N ALA A 40 -7.01 -13.33 2.61
CA ALA A 40 -8.30 -13.98 2.79
C ALA A 40 -9.27 -13.14 3.65
N ALA A 41 -8.78 -12.54 4.73
CA ALA A 41 -9.59 -11.66 5.58
C ALA A 41 -10.10 -10.43 4.81
N TYR A 42 -9.24 -9.82 3.97
CA TYR A 42 -9.64 -8.67 3.16
C TYR A 42 -10.64 -9.06 2.06
N GLN A 43 -10.43 -10.21 1.40
CA GLN A 43 -11.36 -10.75 0.41
C GLN A 43 -12.71 -11.11 1.04
N ALA A 44 -12.74 -11.67 2.25
CA ALA A 44 -13.98 -11.97 2.97
C ALA A 44 -14.79 -10.70 3.25
N MET A 45 -14.14 -9.60 3.62
CA MET A 45 -14.79 -8.30 3.75
C MET A 45 -15.31 -7.81 2.39
N ALA A 46 -14.48 -7.85 1.35
CA ALA A 46 -14.84 -7.42 -0.01
C ALA A 46 -16.02 -8.23 -0.58
N ALA A 47 -16.07 -9.54 -0.32
CA ALA A 47 -17.15 -10.41 -0.76
C ALA A 47 -18.53 -10.06 -0.15
N THR A 48 -18.57 -9.18 0.82
CA THR A 48 -19.84 -8.66 1.36
C THR A 48 -20.50 -7.59 0.47
N PHE A 49 -19.79 -7.12 -0.60
CA PHE A 49 -20.30 -6.21 -1.62
C PHE A 49 -20.77 -7.01 -2.84
N PRO A 50 -21.80 -6.54 -3.59
CA PRO A 50 -22.32 -7.26 -4.76
C PRO A 50 -21.28 -7.51 -5.85
N ASP A 51 -20.42 -6.53 -6.12
CA ASP A 51 -19.29 -6.64 -7.05
C ASP A 51 -18.09 -5.92 -6.43
N ALA A 52 -17.04 -6.68 -6.11
CA ALA A 52 -15.84 -6.12 -5.52
C ALA A 52 -14.57 -6.76 -6.08
N MET A 53 -13.51 -5.97 -6.14
CA MET A 53 -12.19 -6.39 -6.54
C MET A 53 -11.15 -5.92 -5.53
N VAL A 54 -10.28 -6.82 -5.08
CA VAL A 54 -9.16 -6.49 -4.20
C VAL A 54 -7.88 -6.51 -5.03
N CYS A 55 -7.26 -5.34 -5.20
CA CYS A 55 -6.01 -5.16 -5.92
C CYS A 55 -4.88 -4.91 -4.92
N TYR A 56 -3.94 -5.83 -4.82
CA TYR A 56 -2.78 -5.61 -3.96
C TYR A 56 -1.92 -4.45 -4.46
N ALA A 57 -1.62 -3.48 -3.59
CA ALA A 57 -0.74 -2.37 -3.92
C ALA A 57 0.72 -2.85 -3.99
N VAL A 58 1.23 -3.08 -5.20
CA VAL A 58 2.53 -3.72 -5.49
C VAL A 58 3.69 -2.95 -4.86
N LYS A 59 3.58 -1.63 -4.78
CA LYS A 59 4.56 -0.74 -4.09
C LYS A 59 4.86 -1.11 -2.64
N ALA A 60 4.00 -1.88 -1.96
CA ALA A 60 4.23 -2.33 -0.59
C ALA A 60 5.31 -3.43 -0.51
N ASN A 61 5.31 -4.35 -1.45
CA ASN A 61 6.38 -5.33 -1.68
C ASN A 61 6.17 -5.98 -3.06
N ASN A 62 7.08 -5.73 -3.97
CA ASN A 62 7.02 -6.23 -5.36
C ASN A 62 7.78 -7.55 -5.59
N HIS A 63 8.15 -8.27 -4.54
CA HIS A 63 8.86 -9.53 -4.67
C HIS A 63 8.04 -10.55 -5.47
N PRO A 64 8.60 -11.21 -6.51
CA PRO A 64 7.85 -12.10 -7.38
C PRO A 64 7.10 -13.23 -6.66
N ALA A 65 7.70 -13.84 -5.63
CA ALA A 65 7.05 -14.90 -4.86
C ALA A 65 5.79 -14.39 -4.10
N ILE A 66 5.82 -13.15 -3.60
CA ILE A 66 4.65 -12.54 -2.96
C ILE A 66 3.56 -12.27 -3.99
N LEU A 67 3.93 -11.74 -5.15
CA LEU A 67 2.97 -11.47 -6.23
C LEU A 67 2.33 -12.75 -6.75
N SER A 68 3.12 -13.82 -6.96
CA SER A 68 2.59 -15.13 -7.37
C SER A 68 1.65 -15.72 -6.33
N LEU A 69 2.02 -15.65 -5.05
CA LEU A 69 1.15 -16.10 -3.95
C LEU A 69 -0.19 -15.36 -3.96
N LEU A 70 -0.17 -14.02 -4.11
CA LEU A 70 -1.40 -13.23 -4.12
C LEU A 70 -2.23 -13.43 -5.40
N ALA A 71 -1.58 -13.73 -6.53
CA ALA A 71 -2.26 -14.15 -7.76
C ALA A 71 -2.99 -15.49 -7.59
N GLU A 72 -2.35 -16.48 -6.93
CA GLU A 72 -2.96 -17.77 -6.58
C GLU A 72 -4.16 -17.60 -5.63
N GLU A 73 -4.07 -16.65 -4.69
CA GLU A 73 -5.21 -16.26 -3.83
C GLU A 73 -6.28 -15.45 -4.58
N GLY A 74 -6.09 -15.17 -5.87
CA GLY A 74 -7.07 -14.52 -6.73
C GLY A 74 -7.15 -13.01 -6.62
N LEU A 75 -6.19 -12.33 -5.97
CA LEU A 75 -6.11 -10.88 -5.92
C LEU A 75 -5.71 -10.29 -7.27
N GLY A 76 -6.12 -9.04 -7.50
CA GLY A 76 -5.60 -8.16 -8.54
C GLY A 76 -4.36 -7.40 -8.07
N ALA A 77 -3.93 -6.43 -8.86
CA ALA A 77 -2.80 -5.55 -8.54
C ALA A 77 -3.13 -4.08 -8.76
N ASP A 78 -2.75 -3.21 -7.81
CA ASP A 78 -2.57 -1.77 -8.02
C ASP A 78 -1.09 -1.53 -8.31
N VAL A 79 -0.79 -1.08 -9.53
CA VAL A 79 0.58 -0.82 -10.00
C VAL A 79 0.80 0.67 -10.20
N VAL A 80 2.04 1.12 -10.00
CA VAL A 80 2.40 2.55 -10.13
C VAL A 80 3.56 2.79 -11.12
N SER A 81 3.96 1.74 -11.84
CA SER A 81 4.97 1.80 -12.91
C SER A 81 4.79 0.67 -13.92
N GLY A 82 5.35 0.85 -15.12
CA GLY A 82 5.38 -0.20 -16.13
C GLY A 82 6.19 -1.43 -15.68
N TYR A 83 7.16 -1.25 -14.79
CA TYR A 83 7.89 -2.37 -14.19
C TYR A 83 6.98 -3.22 -13.30
N GLU A 84 6.22 -2.60 -12.40
CA GLU A 84 5.26 -3.30 -11.55
C GLU A 84 4.14 -3.97 -12.37
N LEU A 85 3.68 -3.32 -13.47
CA LEU A 85 2.72 -3.93 -14.39
C LEU A 85 3.27 -5.22 -15.01
N ARG A 86 4.52 -5.21 -15.48
CA ARG A 86 5.16 -6.42 -16.03
C ARG A 86 5.33 -7.50 -14.96
N GLN A 87 5.70 -7.13 -13.73
CA GLN A 87 5.82 -8.10 -12.63
C GLN A 87 4.48 -8.72 -12.27
N ALA A 88 3.41 -7.92 -12.19
CA ALA A 88 2.05 -8.41 -11.92
C ALA A 88 1.58 -9.41 -12.99
N LEU A 89 1.80 -9.08 -14.27
CA LEU A 89 1.48 -9.97 -15.39
C LEU A 89 2.32 -11.25 -15.35
N ALA A 90 3.62 -11.15 -15.09
CA ALA A 90 4.52 -12.31 -14.98
C ALA A 90 4.17 -13.22 -13.80
N ALA A 91 3.61 -12.68 -12.73
CA ALA A 91 3.10 -13.42 -11.58
C ALA A 91 1.75 -14.13 -11.84
N GLY A 92 1.15 -13.93 -13.01
CA GLY A 92 -0.11 -14.56 -13.40
C GLY A 92 -1.36 -13.75 -13.04
N ILE A 93 -1.23 -12.50 -12.61
CA ILE A 93 -2.39 -11.64 -12.34
C ILE A 93 -3.06 -11.26 -13.67
N PRO A 94 -4.36 -11.58 -13.85
CA PRO A 94 -5.07 -11.25 -15.08
C PRO A 94 -5.10 -9.75 -15.33
N PRO A 95 -4.87 -9.25 -16.55
CA PRO A 95 -4.93 -7.83 -16.88
C PRO A 95 -6.23 -7.15 -16.42
N GLN A 96 -7.35 -7.86 -16.47
CA GLN A 96 -8.68 -7.39 -16.06
C GLN A 96 -8.81 -7.21 -14.53
N LYS A 97 -7.77 -7.56 -13.76
CA LYS A 97 -7.65 -7.33 -12.33
C LYS A 97 -6.50 -6.36 -11.99
N ILE A 98 -6.00 -5.60 -12.96
CA ILE A 98 -4.90 -4.64 -12.75
C ILE A 98 -5.44 -3.22 -12.88
N VAL A 99 -5.14 -2.41 -11.87
CA VAL A 99 -5.37 -0.95 -11.82
C VAL A 99 -4.02 -0.26 -11.91
N PHE A 100 -3.93 0.82 -12.68
CA PHE A 100 -2.71 1.59 -12.81
C PHE A 100 -2.88 2.98 -12.24
N SER A 101 -2.25 3.24 -11.10
CA SER A 101 -2.27 4.49 -10.35
C SER A 101 -0.97 5.28 -10.53
N GLY A 102 -0.90 6.51 -9.99
CA GLY A 102 0.32 7.34 -9.96
C GLY A 102 0.32 8.49 -10.93
N VAL A 103 0.99 9.57 -10.55
CA VAL A 103 0.97 10.90 -11.20
C VAL A 103 1.95 11.06 -12.36
N GLY A 104 2.79 10.08 -12.63
CA GLY A 104 3.90 10.21 -13.58
C GLY A 104 3.97 9.08 -14.59
N LYS A 105 2.82 8.57 -15.06
CA LYS A 105 2.81 7.53 -16.10
C LYS A 105 3.40 8.07 -17.40
N THR A 106 4.38 7.38 -17.94
CA THR A 106 4.99 7.71 -19.24
C THR A 106 4.12 7.22 -20.39
N VAL A 107 4.40 7.72 -21.60
CA VAL A 107 3.74 7.25 -22.83
C VAL A 107 3.90 5.74 -23.02
N GLU A 108 5.11 5.21 -22.76
CA GLU A 108 5.41 3.78 -22.87
C GLU A 108 4.61 2.94 -21.87
N GLU A 109 4.43 3.45 -20.64
CA GLU A 109 3.65 2.79 -19.60
C GLU A 109 2.16 2.79 -19.88
N ILE A 110 1.63 3.91 -20.39
CA ILE A 110 0.23 3.99 -20.85
C ILE A 110 0.01 3.05 -22.05
N ASN A 111 0.93 3.02 -23.02
CA ASN A 111 0.87 2.10 -24.14
C ASN A 111 0.84 0.63 -23.67
N LEU A 112 1.69 0.29 -22.69
CA LEU A 112 1.71 -1.06 -22.10
C LEU A 112 0.37 -1.41 -21.47
N ALA A 113 -0.22 -0.49 -20.70
CA ALA A 113 -1.52 -0.66 -20.07
C ALA A 113 -2.66 -0.85 -21.09
N LEU A 114 -2.68 -0.04 -22.15
CA LEU A 114 -3.64 -0.15 -23.23
C LEU A 114 -3.47 -1.46 -24.02
N HIS A 115 -2.23 -1.84 -24.33
CA HIS A 115 -1.92 -3.10 -25.01
C HIS A 115 -2.49 -4.32 -24.27
N HIS A 116 -2.31 -4.37 -22.97
CA HIS A 116 -2.82 -5.47 -22.14
C HIS A 116 -4.30 -5.33 -21.77
N ARG A 117 -4.95 -4.21 -22.09
CA ARG A 117 -6.36 -3.94 -21.77
C ARG A 117 -6.64 -4.14 -20.27
N ILE A 118 -5.82 -3.54 -19.42
CA ILE A 118 -5.99 -3.64 -17.97
C ILE A 118 -7.37 -3.16 -17.52
N ALA A 119 -7.73 -3.46 -16.28
CA ALA A 119 -9.05 -3.13 -15.73
C ALA A 119 -9.30 -1.62 -15.73
N GLN A 120 -8.31 -0.81 -15.34
CA GLN A 120 -8.50 0.62 -15.12
C GLN A 120 -7.17 1.37 -15.12
N ILE A 121 -7.16 2.59 -15.68
CA ILE A 121 -6.11 3.60 -15.51
C ILE A 121 -6.69 4.72 -14.64
N ASN A 122 -6.08 4.96 -13.47
CA ASN A 122 -6.45 6.08 -12.60
C ASN A 122 -5.80 7.35 -13.12
N VAL A 123 -6.60 8.27 -13.64
CA VAL A 123 -6.18 9.54 -14.24
C VAL A 123 -5.93 10.57 -13.15
N GLU A 124 -4.77 11.21 -13.19
CA GLU A 124 -4.32 12.14 -12.16
C GLU A 124 -4.28 13.61 -12.64
N SER A 125 -4.44 13.87 -13.95
CA SER A 125 -4.44 15.22 -14.51
C SER A 125 -5.10 15.29 -15.90
N LEU A 126 -5.50 16.50 -16.32
CA LEU A 126 -6.02 16.75 -17.67
C LEU A 126 -4.98 16.45 -18.75
N ALA A 127 -3.72 16.80 -18.52
CA ALA A 127 -2.64 16.53 -19.46
C ALA A 127 -2.44 15.02 -19.70
N GLU A 128 -2.51 14.22 -18.62
CA GLU A 128 -2.47 12.77 -18.71
C GLU A 128 -3.69 12.23 -19.49
N LEU A 129 -4.89 12.75 -19.23
CA LEU A 129 -6.10 12.36 -19.96
C LEU A 129 -5.97 12.60 -21.46
N ASP A 130 -5.39 13.73 -21.89
CA ASP A 130 -5.15 14.06 -23.29
C ASP A 130 -4.17 13.07 -23.95
N VAL A 131 -3.12 12.64 -23.22
CA VAL A 131 -2.20 11.61 -23.68
C VAL A 131 -2.89 10.26 -23.82
N ILE A 132 -3.65 9.84 -22.79
CA ILE A 132 -4.40 8.57 -22.82
C ILE A 132 -5.37 8.53 -24.00
N GLN A 133 -6.11 9.61 -24.24
CA GLN A 133 -7.03 9.72 -25.36
C GLN A 133 -6.34 9.53 -26.69
N THR A 134 -5.19 10.21 -26.89
CA THR A 134 -4.41 10.15 -28.12
C THR A 134 -3.89 8.73 -28.39
N LEU A 135 -3.38 8.08 -27.35
CA LEU A 135 -2.86 6.72 -27.46
C LEU A 135 -3.99 5.72 -27.70
N ALA A 136 -5.11 5.82 -26.98
CA ALA A 136 -6.26 4.93 -27.14
C ALA A 136 -6.86 4.98 -28.58
N ALA A 137 -6.84 6.16 -29.20
CA ALA A 137 -7.23 6.31 -30.59
C ALA A 137 -6.37 5.45 -31.54
N ALA A 138 -5.08 5.37 -31.30
CA ALA A 138 -4.15 4.56 -32.08
C ALA A 138 -4.35 3.04 -31.86
N PHE A 139 -4.80 2.62 -30.65
CA PHE A 139 -5.08 1.21 -30.34
C PHE A 139 -6.41 0.69 -30.89
N GLY A 140 -7.33 1.58 -31.32
CA GLY A 140 -8.63 1.19 -31.87
C GLY A 140 -9.61 0.63 -30.82
N HIS A 141 -9.37 0.86 -29.53
CA HIS A 141 -10.31 0.55 -28.46
C HIS A 141 -10.24 1.61 -27.36
N PRO A 142 -11.36 1.86 -26.66
CA PRO A 142 -11.39 2.88 -25.62
C PRO A 142 -10.53 2.51 -24.42
N ALA A 143 -9.84 3.49 -23.85
CA ALA A 143 -9.18 3.38 -22.56
C ALA A 143 -10.22 3.36 -21.44
N ARG A 144 -10.16 2.36 -20.56
CA ARG A 144 -10.96 2.31 -19.33
C ARG A 144 -10.30 3.17 -18.28
N ILE A 145 -10.94 4.23 -17.88
CA ILE A 145 -10.39 5.20 -16.95
C ILE A 145 -11.27 5.38 -15.72
N ALA A 146 -10.62 5.65 -14.58
CA ALA A 146 -11.25 6.27 -13.44
C ALA A 146 -10.56 7.61 -13.16
N LEU A 147 -11.32 8.61 -12.79
CA LEU A 147 -10.76 9.89 -12.40
C LEU A 147 -10.41 9.85 -10.92
N ARG A 148 -9.13 10.00 -10.59
CA ARG A 148 -8.74 10.16 -9.19
C ARG A 148 -9.04 11.58 -8.73
N ILE A 149 -9.84 11.66 -7.68
CA ILE A 149 -10.24 12.92 -7.05
C ILE A 149 -9.63 13.05 -5.66
N ASN A 150 -9.39 14.28 -5.23
CA ASN A 150 -8.85 14.56 -3.91
C ASN A 150 -9.98 15.10 -3.01
N PRO A 151 -10.37 14.37 -1.95
CA PRO A 151 -11.48 14.77 -1.09
C PRO A 151 -11.12 15.87 -0.09
N ASN A 152 -9.90 16.37 -0.08
CA ASN A 152 -9.38 17.34 0.88
C ASN A 152 -9.59 16.94 2.36
N VAL A 153 -9.41 15.65 2.65
CA VAL A 153 -9.58 15.07 3.98
C VAL A 153 -8.21 14.88 4.65
N ASP A 154 -8.10 15.32 5.90
CA ASP A 154 -6.92 15.04 6.72
C ASP A 154 -7.03 13.65 7.34
N ALA A 155 -6.22 12.72 6.86
CA ALA A 155 -6.15 11.35 7.37
C ALA A 155 -5.47 11.24 8.76
N LYS A 156 -5.02 12.36 9.35
CA LYS A 156 -4.30 12.42 10.65
C LYS A 156 -3.10 11.46 10.72
N THR A 157 -2.43 11.28 9.60
CA THR A 157 -1.21 10.47 9.48
C THR A 157 0.02 11.36 9.32
N HIS A 158 1.21 10.78 9.28
CA HIS A 158 2.43 11.55 9.05
C HIS A 158 2.32 12.36 7.74
N ALA A 159 2.73 13.63 7.74
CA ALA A 159 2.53 14.56 6.61
C ALA A 159 3.03 14.02 5.25
N LYS A 160 4.14 13.24 5.25
CA LYS A 160 4.71 12.65 4.03
C LYS A 160 3.92 11.45 3.45
N ILE A 161 2.95 10.88 4.20
CA ILE A 161 2.12 9.75 3.75
C ILE A 161 0.64 10.10 3.63
N THR A 162 0.25 11.35 3.89
CA THR A 162 -1.07 11.90 3.63
C THR A 162 -1.19 12.27 2.15
N THR A 163 -2.21 11.78 1.45
CA THR A 163 -2.42 12.02 0.01
C THR A 163 -3.77 12.65 -0.30
N GLY A 164 -4.59 12.89 0.70
CA GLY A 164 -5.97 13.39 0.57
C GLY A 164 -6.13 14.91 0.72
N LYS A 165 -5.06 15.70 0.80
CA LYS A 165 -5.12 17.16 0.92
C LYS A 165 -4.95 17.84 -0.43
N GLU A 166 -5.60 18.98 -0.63
CA GLU A 166 -5.55 19.76 -1.88
C GLU A 166 -4.13 20.20 -2.29
N GLU A 167 -3.24 20.40 -1.32
CA GLU A 167 -1.84 20.75 -1.54
C GLU A 167 -0.98 19.60 -2.06
N ASN A 168 -1.52 18.37 -2.10
CA ASN A 168 -0.79 17.20 -2.56
C ASN A 168 -0.85 17.10 -4.09
N LYS A 169 0.20 16.52 -4.68
CA LYS A 169 0.34 16.33 -6.12
C LYS A 169 -0.67 15.37 -6.76
N PHE A 170 -1.58 14.78 -5.99
CA PHE A 170 -2.44 13.67 -6.40
C PHE A 170 -3.84 14.13 -6.75
N GLY A 171 -4.42 13.50 -7.78
CA GLY A 171 -5.79 13.66 -8.20
C GLY A 171 -6.07 14.91 -9.05
N VAL A 172 -7.13 14.85 -9.82
CA VAL A 172 -7.62 15.96 -10.63
C VAL A 172 -8.40 16.94 -9.75
N PRO A 173 -8.10 18.24 -9.77
CA PRO A 173 -8.89 19.25 -9.07
C PRO A 173 -10.36 19.24 -9.54
N LEU A 174 -11.31 19.43 -8.62
CA LEU A 174 -12.73 19.49 -8.98
C LEU A 174 -13.06 20.66 -9.93
N SER A 175 -12.27 21.74 -9.91
CA SER A 175 -12.37 22.83 -10.86
C SER A 175 -12.20 22.40 -12.33
N ASP A 176 -11.47 21.30 -12.56
CA ASP A 176 -11.19 20.76 -13.88
C ASP A 176 -12.27 19.76 -14.35
N LEU A 177 -13.22 19.41 -13.48
CA LEU A 177 -14.26 18.43 -13.77
C LEU A 177 -15.09 18.78 -15.02
N PRO A 178 -15.50 20.05 -15.26
CA PRO A 178 -16.18 20.41 -16.51
C PRO A 178 -15.35 20.11 -17.76
N ALA A 179 -14.05 20.33 -17.70
CA ALA A 179 -13.13 20.02 -18.80
C ALA A 179 -12.97 18.51 -19.03
N VAL A 180 -12.94 17.69 -17.95
CA VAL A 180 -12.95 16.23 -18.05
C VAL A 180 -14.24 15.74 -18.70
N ILE A 181 -15.40 16.21 -18.24
CA ILE A 181 -16.73 15.86 -18.78
C ILE A 181 -16.76 16.14 -20.30
N HIS A 182 -16.31 17.33 -20.70
CA HIS A 182 -16.29 17.71 -22.12
C HIS A 182 -15.42 16.75 -22.95
N ARG A 183 -14.21 16.41 -22.47
CA ARG A 183 -13.31 15.48 -23.17
C ARG A 183 -13.91 14.09 -23.33
N VAL A 184 -14.46 13.55 -22.26
CA VAL A 184 -15.05 12.21 -22.29
C VAL A 184 -16.28 12.16 -23.21
N GLN A 185 -17.16 13.15 -23.14
CA GLN A 185 -18.36 13.20 -24.00
C GLN A 185 -18.03 13.41 -25.47
N SER A 186 -16.90 14.06 -25.78
CA SER A 186 -16.49 14.32 -27.18
C SER A 186 -15.56 13.25 -27.75
N SER A 187 -15.16 12.24 -26.96
CA SER A 187 -14.20 11.21 -27.40
C SER A 187 -14.74 9.79 -27.28
N PRO A 188 -14.81 9.03 -28.40
CA PRO A 188 -15.16 7.62 -28.35
C PRO A 188 -14.00 6.73 -27.83
N HIS A 189 -12.83 7.33 -27.60
CA HIS A 189 -11.61 6.62 -27.17
C HIS A 189 -11.42 6.60 -25.65
N LEU A 190 -12.32 7.24 -24.90
CA LEU A 190 -12.32 7.24 -23.44
C LEU A 190 -13.58 6.56 -22.91
N HIS A 191 -13.40 5.60 -22.04
CA HIS A 191 -14.47 4.98 -21.28
C HIS A 191 -14.28 5.33 -19.81
N TRP A 192 -14.94 6.41 -19.36
CA TRP A 192 -14.90 6.83 -17.97
C TRP A 192 -15.89 5.99 -17.16
N GLN A 193 -15.36 4.97 -16.48
CA GLN A 193 -16.16 4.02 -15.72
C GLN A 193 -16.20 4.34 -14.22
N GLY A 194 -15.22 5.08 -13.67
CA GLY A 194 -15.10 5.18 -12.23
C GLY A 194 -14.50 6.47 -11.68
N LEU A 195 -14.63 6.59 -10.37
CA LEU A 195 -13.87 7.53 -9.54
C LEU A 195 -12.88 6.74 -8.67
N ALA A 196 -11.70 7.31 -8.45
CA ALA A 196 -10.71 6.74 -7.55
C ALA A 196 -10.36 7.74 -6.43
N VAL A 197 -10.10 7.21 -5.23
CA VAL A 197 -9.67 8.01 -4.09
C VAL A 197 -8.65 7.26 -3.26
N HIS A 198 -7.61 7.94 -2.81
CA HIS A 198 -6.66 7.39 -1.84
C HIS A 198 -6.19 8.50 -0.92
N ILE A 199 -6.51 8.42 0.37
CA ILE A 199 -6.34 9.52 1.33
C ILE A 199 -5.07 9.42 2.18
N GLY A 200 -4.36 8.30 2.12
CA GLY A 200 -3.12 8.12 2.86
C GLY A 200 -2.81 6.68 3.22
N SER A 201 -1.82 6.52 4.08
CA SER A 201 -1.37 5.22 4.57
C SER A 201 -1.23 5.24 6.09
N GLN A 202 -1.34 4.07 6.74
CA GLN A 202 -1.33 3.92 8.20
C GLN A 202 -2.49 4.68 8.88
N ILE A 203 -3.69 4.54 8.34
CA ILE A 203 -4.91 5.15 8.89
C ILE A 203 -5.48 4.19 9.93
N LEU A 204 -5.72 4.72 11.14
CA LEU A 204 -6.08 3.93 12.31
C LEU A 204 -7.53 4.14 12.77
N THR A 205 -8.27 5.09 12.17
CA THR A 205 -9.66 5.39 12.52
C THR A 205 -10.56 5.44 11.30
N LEU A 206 -11.85 5.21 11.46
CA LEU A 206 -12.82 5.17 10.35
C LEU A 206 -13.22 6.58 9.84
N ALA A 207 -13.18 7.59 10.70
CA ALA A 207 -13.71 8.91 10.37
C ALA A 207 -13.13 9.54 9.08
N PRO A 208 -11.82 9.48 8.79
CA PRO A 208 -11.27 9.99 7.54
C PRO A 208 -11.81 9.26 6.30
N TYR A 209 -11.98 7.94 6.38
CA TYR A 209 -12.57 7.15 5.30
C TYR A 209 -14.00 7.53 5.04
N GLN A 210 -14.81 7.62 6.11
CA GLN A 210 -16.22 8.00 6.00
C GLN A 210 -16.39 9.37 5.35
N ALA A 211 -15.59 10.35 5.75
CA ALA A 211 -15.62 11.69 5.16
C ALA A 211 -15.23 11.65 3.67
N ALA A 212 -14.19 10.92 3.30
CA ALA A 212 -13.72 10.80 1.93
C ALA A 212 -14.76 10.11 1.03
N TYR A 213 -15.36 9.03 1.50
CA TYR A 213 -16.36 8.30 0.70
C TYR A 213 -17.68 9.02 0.59
N ALA A 214 -18.10 9.77 1.62
CA ALA A 214 -19.26 10.66 1.53
C ALA A 214 -19.05 11.75 0.48
N PHE A 215 -17.83 12.32 0.40
CA PHE A 215 -17.45 13.26 -0.65
C PHE A 215 -17.49 12.61 -2.05
N VAL A 216 -16.92 11.41 -2.22
CA VAL A 216 -16.99 10.66 -3.48
C VAL A 216 -18.43 10.48 -3.92
N MET A 217 -19.34 10.09 -3.01
CA MET A 217 -20.76 9.92 -3.31
C MET A 217 -21.46 11.22 -3.68
N GLN A 218 -21.00 12.36 -3.16
CA GLN A 218 -21.51 13.66 -3.63
C GLN A 218 -21.08 13.91 -5.08
N VAL A 219 -19.81 13.66 -5.42
CA VAL A 219 -19.32 13.81 -6.81
C VAL A 219 -20.04 12.85 -7.76
N VAL A 220 -20.34 11.62 -7.35
CA VAL A 220 -21.16 10.68 -8.16
C VAL A 220 -22.53 11.26 -8.49
N ARG A 221 -23.22 11.87 -7.50
CA ARG A 221 -24.53 12.51 -7.73
C ARG A 221 -24.42 13.71 -8.66
N ASP A 222 -23.39 14.54 -8.51
CA ASP A 222 -23.17 15.71 -9.34
C ASP A 222 -22.90 15.30 -10.80
N LEU A 223 -22.09 14.25 -11.02
CA LEU A 223 -21.81 13.69 -12.34
C LEU A 223 -23.07 13.12 -13.02
N ALA A 224 -23.93 12.45 -12.25
CA ALA A 224 -25.21 11.94 -12.76
C ALA A 224 -26.09 13.07 -13.27
N GLY A 225 -26.07 14.25 -12.64
CA GLY A 225 -26.75 15.48 -13.13
C GLY A 225 -26.23 15.97 -14.48
N HIS A 226 -25.00 15.61 -14.86
CA HIS A 226 -24.38 15.88 -16.15
C HIS A 226 -24.50 14.71 -17.16
N GLY A 227 -25.27 13.66 -16.83
CA GLY A 227 -25.45 12.49 -17.68
C GLY A 227 -24.25 11.52 -17.67
N ILE A 228 -23.33 11.66 -16.71
CA ILE A 228 -22.21 10.75 -16.53
C ILE A 228 -22.59 9.70 -15.47
N VAL A 229 -22.58 8.44 -15.89
CA VAL A 229 -22.85 7.30 -14.98
C VAL A 229 -21.53 6.72 -14.52
N ILE A 230 -21.32 6.68 -13.21
CA ILE A 230 -20.17 6.06 -12.55
C ILE A 230 -20.60 4.70 -12.03
N ASP A 231 -19.97 3.65 -12.51
CA ASP A 231 -20.25 2.26 -12.14
C ASP A 231 -19.10 1.57 -11.38
N HIS A 232 -17.95 2.26 -11.23
CA HIS A 232 -16.80 1.80 -10.45
C HIS A 232 -16.39 2.83 -9.41
N LEU A 233 -16.15 2.40 -8.18
CA LEU A 233 -15.54 3.20 -7.12
C LEU A 233 -14.27 2.50 -6.62
N ASP A 234 -13.13 3.09 -6.94
CA ASP A 234 -11.85 2.69 -6.38
C ASP A 234 -11.63 3.46 -5.07
N LEU A 235 -11.82 2.75 -3.97
CA LEU A 235 -11.77 3.30 -2.62
C LEU A 235 -10.34 3.35 -2.05
N GLY A 236 -9.36 2.90 -2.86
CA GLY A 236 -7.96 2.89 -2.45
C GLY A 236 -7.66 1.90 -1.33
N GLY A 237 -6.62 2.21 -0.58
CA GLY A 237 -6.18 1.41 0.56
C GLY A 237 -5.95 2.28 1.80
N GLY A 238 -4.85 2.01 2.50
CA GLY A 238 -4.40 2.87 3.59
C GLY A 238 -4.63 2.34 4.99
N ILE A 239 -5.39 1.24 5.17
CA ILE A 239 -5.57 0.63 6.49
C ILE A 239 -4.21 0.32 7.10
N GLY A 240 -4.02 0.81 8.33
CA GLY A 240 -2.79 0.64 9.09
C GLY A 240 -2.64 -0.74 9.71
N ILE A 241 -1.45 -0.98 10.25
CA ILE A 241 -1.14 -2.15 11.08
C ILE A 241 -0.65 -1.69 12.45
N ALA A 242 -0.64 -2.60 13.42
CA ALA A 242 -0.12 -2.30 14.75
C ALA A 242 1.42 -2.28 14.75
N TYR A 243 2.02 -1.10 14.84
CA TYR A 243 3.43 -0.95 15.22
C TYR A 243 3.57 -0.80 16.75
N HIS A 244 2.82 0.12 17.36
CA HIS A 244 2.57 0.26 18.80
C HIS A 244 1.07 0.28 19.07
N GLN A 245 0.33 1.10 18.31
CA GLN A 245 -1.12 1.15 18.29
C GLN A 245 -1.61 0.63 16.96
N GLY A 246 -2.62 -0.23 16.99
CA GLY A 246 -3.29 -0.76 15.79
C GLY A 246 -4.51 0.07 15.41
N PRO A 247 -5.18 -0.28 14.31
CA PRO A 247 -6.48 0.26 13.96
C PRO A 247 -7.48 0.10 15.10
N GLU A 248 -8.29 1.14 15.34
CA GLU A 248 -9.39 1.16 16.32
C GLU A 248 -10.65 0.46 15.79
N PHE A 249 -10.55 -0.20 14.64
CA PHE A 249 -11.66 -0.85 13.96
C PHE A 249 -11.23 -2.16 13.32
N THR A 250 -12.18 -3.03 13.09
CA THR A 250 -11.99 -4.29 12.35
C THR A 250 -12.30 -4.10 10.85
N LEU A 251 -11.92 -5.08 10.01
CA LEU A 251 -12.35 -5.10 8.60
C LEU A 251 -13.88 -5.16 8.46
N ALA A 252 -14.59 -5.80 9.41
CA ALA A 252 -16.05 -5.83 9.42
C ALA A 252 -16.63 -4.43 9.65
N ASP A 253 -16.08 -3.68 10.60
CA ASP A 253 -16.49 -2.28 10.87
C ASP A 253 -16.22 -1.38 9.66
N TYR A 254 -15.06 -1.57 9.00
CA TYR A 254 -14.71 -0.85 7.77
C TYR A 254 -15.70 -1.15 6.64
N GLY A 255 -16.00 -2.41 6.39
CA GLY A 255 -17.00 -2.82 5.39
C GLY A 255 -18.40 -2.30 5.70
N ALA A 256 -18.83 -2.33 6.97
CA ALA A 256 -20.12 -1.80 7.40
C ALA A 256 -20.21 -0.27 7.21
N MET A 257 -19.15 0.46 7.56
CA MET A 257 -19.05 1.90 7.36
C MET A 257 -19.17 2.26 5.87
N ILE A 258 -18.46 1.53 4.99
CA ILE A 258 -18.53 1.75 3.54
C ILE A 258 -19.96 1.55 3.05
N LYS A 259 -20.61 0.44 3.37
CA LYS A 259 -21.99 0.16 2.96
C LYS A 259 -22.95 1.26 3.41
N ALA A 260 -22.84 1.68 4.65
CA ALA A 260 -23.67 2.77 5.17
C ALA A 260 -23.43 4.09 4.43
N THR A 261 -22.18 4.35 3.99
CA THR A 261 -21.82 5.59 3.28
C THR A 261 -22.23 5.57 1.81
N LEU A 262 -22.09 4.40 1.15
CA LEU A 262 -22.48 4.25 -0.27
C LEU A 262 -24.01 4.16 -0.45
N GLY A 263 -24.75 3.74 0.58
CA GLY A 263 -26.21 3.59 0.52
C GLY A 263 -26.64 2.59 -0.54
N ASP A 264 -27.56 2.99 -1.42
CA ASP A 264 -28.12 2.14 -2.48
C ASP A 264 -27.23 2.02 -3.73
N TRP A 265 -26.04 2.61 -3.72
CA TRP A 265 -25.11 2.49 -4.84
C TRP A 265 -24.63 1.04 -5.00
N SER A 266 -24.74 0.48 -6.22
CA SER A 266 -24.57 -0.97 -6.46
C SER A 266 -23.50 -1.30 -7.51
N GLY A 267 -22.67 -0.33 -7.89
CA GLY A 267 -21.56 -0.57 -8.84
C GLY A 267 -20.40 -1.36 -8.22
N LYS A 268 -19.35 -1.52 -8.99
CA LYS A 268 -18.14 -2.23 -8.58
C LYS A 268 -17.32 -1.43 -7.58
N VAL A 269 -16.91 -2.06 -6.49
CA VAL A 269 -15.98 -1.49 -5.51
C VAL A 269 -14.59 -2.10 -5.69
N ILE A 270 -13.56 -1.25 -5.78
CA ILE A 270 -12.17 -1.65 -5.86
C ILE A 270 -11.47 -1.23 -4.57
N PHE A 271 -10.65 -2.13 -4.03
CA PHE A 271 -9.83 -1.90 -2.84
C PHE A 271 -8.37 -2.12 -3.17
N GLU A 272 -7.48 -1.28 -2.62
CA GLU A 272 -6.04 -1.32 -2.87
C GLU A 272 -5.20 -1.54 -1.60
N PRO A 273 -5.40 -2.65 -0.85
CA PRO A 273 -4.59 -2.90 0.33
C PRO A 273 -3.13 -3.19 -0.04
N GLY A 274 -2.19 -2.56 0.66
CA GLY A 274 -0.77 -2.85 0.54
C GLY A 274 -0.21 -3.29 1.89
N ARG A 275 0.08 -2.31 2.75
CA ARG A 275 0.64 -2.53 4.09
C ARG A 275 -0.15 -3.55 4.92
N PHE A 276 -1.47 -3.51 4.86
CA PHE A 276 -2.33 -4.43 5.60
C PHE A 276 -2.00 -5.89 5.28
N ILE A 277 -1.72 -6.21 4.01
CA ILE A 277 -1.44 -7.58 3.56
C ILE A 277 -0.06 -8.05 4.03
N VAL A 278 0.99 -7.25 3.82
CA VAL A 278 2.38 -7.72 3.98
C VAL A 278 3.12 -7.16 5.19
N GLY A 279 2.63 -6.06 5.77
CA GLY A 279 3.41 -5.30 6.73
C GLY A 279 3.68 -6.03 8.05
N ALA A 280 2.70 -6.81 8.54
CA ALA A 280 2.86 -7.61 9.75
C ALA A 280 3.49 -9.00 9.49
N ALA A 281 3.62 -9.39 8.24
CA ALA A 281 4.12 -10.72 7.86
C ALA A 281 5.63 -10.79 7.73
N GLY A 282 6.35 -9.66 7.74
CA GLY A 282 7.79 -9.59 7.49
C GLY A 282 8.62 -9.18 8.70
N ILE A 283 9.84 -9.70 8.77
CA ILE A 283 10.90 -9.25 9.68
C ILE A 283 12.17 -8.95 8.90
N LEU A 284 12.92 -7.94 9.36
CA LEU A 284 14.31 -7.71 8.96
C LEU A 284 15.20 -8.36 9.99
N VAL A 285 16.02 -9.32 9.57
CA VAL A 285 17.00 -10.01 10.41
C VAL A 285 18.36 -9.35 10.18
N THR A 286 19.03 -9.00 11.28
CA THR A 286 20.32 -8.31 11.26
C THR A 286 21.23 -8.88 12.35
N GLU A 287 22.52 -8.71 12.18
CA GLU A 287 23.56 -9.14 13.10
C GLU A 287 24.20 -7.93 13.80
N VAL A 288 24.48 -8.08 15.08
CA VAL A 288 25.26 -7.09 15.85
C VAL A 288 26.74 -7.27 15.50
N LEU A 289 27.32 -6.24 14.89
CA LEU A 289 28.74 -6.23 14.53
C LEU A 289 29.63 -5.81 15.71
N TYR A 290 29.20 -4.75 16.41
CA TYR A 290 29.95 -4.15 17.49
C TYR A 290 29.02 -3.53 18.54
N ILE A 291 29.45 -3.57 19.79
CA ILE A 291 28.89 -2.75 20.86
C ILE A 291 29.86 -1.59 21.13
N LYS A 292 29.34 -0.37 21.04
CA LYS A 292 30.11 0.83 21.35
C LYS A 292 29.49 1.55 22.55
N GLU A 293 30.28 1.69 23.61
CA GLU A 293 29.87 2.39 24.82
C GLU A 293 30.50 3.80 24.88
N THR A 294 29.71 4.76 25.29
CA THR A 294 30.13 6.12 25.62
C THR A 294 29.71 6.41 27.05
N GLN A 295 30.12 7.56 27.58
CA GLN A 295 29.67 7.99 28.90
C GLN A 295 28.16 8.17 29.03
N LYS A 296 27.44 8.33 27.90
CA LYS A 296 26.01 8.67 27.88
C LYS A 296 25.14 7.59 27.25
N LYS A 297 25.67 6.78 26.33
CA LYS A 297 24.87 5.87 25.50
C LYS A 297 25.62 4.59 25.16
N ARG A 298 24.84 3.53 24.92
CA ARG A 298 25.29 2.30 24.29
C ARG A 298 24.73 2.19 22.89
N PHE A 299 25.58 1.87 21.94
CA PHE A 299 25.19 1.64 20.55
C PHE A 299 25.37 0.15 20.24
N ALA A 300 24.31 -0.45 19.68
CA ALA A 300 24.41 -1.73 18.99
C ALA A 300 24.55 -1.42 17.50
N ILE A 301 25.75 -1.57 16.96
CA ILE A 301 26.06 -1.35 15.55
C ILE A 301 25.72 -2.64 14.82
N VAL A 302 24.75 -2.59 13.92
CA VAL A 302 24.28 -3.75 13.16
C VAL A 302 24.65 -3.62 11.68
N ASN A 303 24.56 -4.73 10.93
CA ASN A 303 24.86 -4.72 9.50
C ASN A 303 23.66 -4.33 8.61
N ALA A 304 22.46 -4.15 9.16
CA ALA A 304 21.36 -3.49 8.46
C ALA A 304 21.45 -1.96 8.58
N ALA A 305 20.98 -1.26 7.58
CA ALA A 305 21.04 0.20 7.49
C ALA A 305 19.68 0.84 7.14
N MET A 306 19.66 2.18 7.13
CA MET A 306 18.53 2.95 6.60
C MET A 306 18.23 2.63 5.13
N THR A 307 19.19 2.10 4.38
CA THR A 307 19.00 1.61 3.00
C THR A 307 18.20 0.32 2.93
N ASP A 308 18.22 -0.47 3.99
CA ASP A 308 17.42 -1.70 4.10
C ASP A 308 16.05 -1.43 4.72
N LEU A 309 15.98 -0.50 5.69
CA LEU A 309 14.76 -0.07 6.37
C LEU A 309 14.73 1.45 6.50
N ILE A 310 14.21 2.13 5.46
CA ILE A 310 14.21 3.60 5.37
C ILE A 310 13.26 4.29 6.36
N ARG A 311 12.20 3.60 6.82
CA ARG A 311 11.10 4.24 7.55
C ARG A 311 11.49 4.93 8.85
N PRO A 312 12.39 4.42 9.69
CA PRO A 312 12.87 5.17 10.87
C PRO A 312 13.48 6.52 10.49
N ALA A 313 14.35 6.56 9.49
CA ALA A 313 15.02 7.78 9.05
C ALA A 313 14.08 8.77 8.31
N LEU A 314 13.11 8.26 7.54
CA LEU A 314 12.25 9.09 6.68
C LEU A 314 10.98 9.59 7.39
N TYR A 315 10.42 8.79 8.28
CA TYR A 315 9.10 9.02 8.89
C TYR A 315 9.13 9.03 10.42
N ASP A 316 10.30 8.99 11.05
CA ASP A 316 10.44 8.77 12.51
C ASP A 316 9.66 7.53 12.98
N ALA A 317 9.54 6.54 12.09
CA ALA A 317 8.76 5.34 12.36
C ALA A 317 9.47 4.43 13.34
N VAL A 318 8.73 3.97 14.35
CA VAL A 318 9.25 3.02 15.33
C VAL A 318 8.85 1.61 14.91
N HIS A 319 9.84 0.75 14.75
CA HIS A 319 9.66 -0.69 14.57
C HIS A 319 10.07 -1.44 15.84
N ARG A 320 9.36 -2.50 16.15
CA ARG A 320 9.72 -3.35 17.28
C ARG A 320 11.00 -4.11 16.94
N ILE A 321 12.02 -3.95 17.79
CA ILE A 321 13.28 -4.68 17.71
C ILE A 321 13.29 -5.69 18.84
N VAL A 322 13.55 -6.95 18.52
CA VAL A 322 13.60 -8.06 19.47
C VAL A 322 14.84 -8.91 19.24
N PRO A 323 15.42 -9.52 20.29
CA PRO A 323 16.51 -10.45 20.11
C PRO A 323 16.02 -11.74 19.43
N VAL A 324 16.88 -12.37 18.62
CA VAL A 324 16.60 -13.70 18.06
C VAL A 324 16.60 -14.75 19.17
N HIS A 325 17.46 -14.59 20.15
CA HIS A 325 17.48 -15.43 21.36
C HIS A 325 17.16 -14.60 22.59
N GLN A 326 16.12 -14.99 23.32
CA GLN A 326 15.76 -14.38 24.60
C GLN A 326 16.72 -14.81 25.71
N SER A 327 17.03 -13.89 26.60
CA SER A 327 17.82 -14.12 27.80
C SER A 327 17.07 -13.60 29.02
N ASP A 328 17.23 -14.24 30.17
CA ASP A 328 16.68 -13.80 31.45
C ASP A 328 17.50 -12.67 32.10
N ALA A 329 18.60 -12.26 31.47
CA ALA A 329 19.42 -11.16 31.95
C ALA A 329 18.65 -9.84 31.90
N PRO A 330 18.82 -8.94 32.88
CA PRO A 330 18.15 -7.65 32.90
C PRO A 330 18.41 -6.86 31.61
N PRO A 331 17.35 -6.34 30.94
CA PRO A 331 17.51 -5.61 29.71
C PRO A 331 18.24 -4.27 29.94
N GLN A 332 18.97 -3.85 28.92
CA GLN A 332 19.73 -2.59 28.90
C GLN A 332 19.31 -1.77 27.69
N PRO A 333 19.34 -0.43 27.77
CA PRO A 333 19.00 0.43 26.63
C PRO A 333 20.13 0.48 25.63
N TYR A 334 19.80 0.34 24.35
CA TYR A 334 20.69 0.49 23.19
C TYR A 334 20.07 1.40 22.15
N ASP A 335 20.88 2.28 21.55
CA ASP A 335 20.56 2.85 20.25
C ASP A 335 21.05 1.83 19.20
N VAL A 336 20.10 1.25 18.44
CA VAL A 336 20.40 0.31 17.35
C VAL A 336 20.64 1.11 16.08
N VAL A 337 21.86 1.04 15.54
CA VAL A 337 22.32 1.88 14.44
C VAL A 337 22.97 1.06 13.34
N GLY A 338 22.80 1.52 12.09
CA GLY A 338 23.43 0.91 10.93
C GLY A 338 24.86 1.41 10.67
N PRO A 339 25.53 0.89 9.61
CA PRO A 339 26.91 1.22 9.27
C PRO A 339 27.06 2.43 8.34
N VAL A 340 25.98 3.05 7.88
CA VAL A 340 26.05 4.19 6.96
C VAL A 340 26.62 5.41 7.67
N CYS A 341 27.53 6.14 6.98
CA CYS A 341 28.14 7.38 7.52
C CYS A 341 27.15 8.55 7.53
N GLU A 342 25.98 8.36 8.10
CA GLU A 342 24.90 9.33 8.23
C GLU A 342 24.33 9.26 9.65
N THR A 343 24.22 10.39 10.32
CA THR A 343 23.68 10.46 11.70
C THR A 343 22.25 9.95 11.82
N GLY A 344 21.50 10.00 10.71
CA GLY A 344 20.13 9.50 10.61
C GLY A 344 20.01 7.98 10.45
N ASP A 345 21.12 7.24 10.32
CA ASP A 345 21.10 5.77 10.19
C ASP A 345 20.86 5.09 11.54
N ILE A 346 19.67 5.32 12.07
CA ILE A 346 19.19 4.80 13.36
C ILE A 346 17.94 3.96 13.11
N LEU A 347 18.00 2.69 13.49
CA LEU A 347 16.88 1.76 13.39
C LEU A 347 15.98 1.79 14.63
N GLY A 348 16.54 2.10 15.79
CA GLY A 348 15.79 2.27 17.03
C GLY A 348 16.59 2.99 18.12
N ARG A 349 15.91 3.79 18.94
CA ARG A 349 16.51 4.53 20.06
C ARG A 349 16.04 3.94 21.38
N ASP A 350 16.94 3.88 22.36
CA ASP A 350 16.68 3.41 23.73
C ASP A 350 15.94 2.05 23.77
N VAL A 351 16.28 1.16 22.83
CA VAL A 351 15.67 -0.16 22.72
C VAL A 351 16.17 -1.04 23.87
N LEU A 352 15.22 -1.58 24.63
CA LEU A 352 15.55 -2.46 25.76
C LEU A 352 15.83 -3.90 25.23
N LEU A 353 17.09 -4.29 25.28
CA LEU A 353 17.56 -5.60 24.83
C LEU A 353 18.36 -6.27 25.96
N PRO A 354 18.46 -7.63 26.00
CA PRO A 354 19.39 -8.29 26.87
C PRO A 354 20.83 -7.81 26.60
N PRO A 355 21.78 -8.01 27.50
CA PRO A 355 23.18 -7.69 27.22
C PRO A 355 23.64 -8.32 25.91
N LEU A 356 24.13 -7.49 25.00
CA LEU A 356 24.65 -7.87 23.69
C LEU A 356 26.17 -7.97 23.76
N HIS A 357 26.77 -8.84 22.96
CA HIS A 357 28.19 -9.11 22.92
C HIS A 357 28.78 -8.96 21.53
#